data_8db085f23abd56302aac87b6826c7af1
#
_entry.id   8db085f23abd56302aac87b6826c7af1
#
_cell.length_a   1.000
_cell.length_b   1.000
_cell.length_c   1.000
_cell.angle_alpha   90.00
_cell.angle_beta   90.00
_cell.angle_gamma   90.00
#
_symmetry.space_group_name_H-M   'P 1'
#
loop_
_entity.id
_entity.type
_entity.pdbx_description
1 polymer ?
#
loop_
_entity_poly.entity_id
_entity_poly.type
_entity_poly.pdbx_seq_one_letter_code
_entity_poly.pdbx_strand_id
1 'polypeptide(L)'
;MRIENELKLGFKDVMIRPKRSTLKSRSQVTLEREFRFLHSDIIWKGIPIMAANMDTVGTFEMAKALAEHGLFTAIHKHYTIKEWQEFAKNASEKVL
;
A
#
# COMPACT_ATOMS: atom_id res chain seq x y z
N MET A 1 -1.84 -34.66 -3.85
CA MET A 1 -1.81 -33.34 -4.54
C MET A 1 -3.23 -32.85 -4.72
N ARG A 2 -3.49 -31.62 -4.34
CA ARG A 2 -4.81 -30.99 -4.54
C ARG A 2 -4.78 -30.17 -5.83
N ILE A 3 -5.71 -30.43 -6.73
CA ILE A 3 -5.85 -29.68 -7.98
C ILE A 3 -7.13 -28.84 -7.87
N GLU A 4 -7.00 -27.55 -8.05
CA GLU A 4 -8.13 -26.62 -8.09
C GLU A 4 -8.42 -26.24 -9.54
N ASN A 5 -9.65 -26.48 -9.99
CA ASN A 5 -10.08 -26.20 -11.36
C ASN A 5 -10.67 -24.80 -11.55
N GLU A 6 -10.35 -23.88 -10.65
CA GLU A 6 -10.78 -22.49 -10.78
C GLU A 6 -9.95 -21.74 -11.83
N LEU A 7 -10.60 -20.89 -12.58
CA LEU A 7 -9.93 -20.02 -13.54
C LEU A 7 -9.05 -18.99 -12.78
N LYS A 8 -7.76 -19.01 -13.04
CA LYS A 8 -6.78 -18.08 -12.47
C LYS A 8 -6.32 -17.11 -13.56
N LEU A 9 -6.63 -15.82 -13.39
CA LEU A 9 -6.30 -14.79 -14.35
C LEU A 9 -5.08 -13.99 -13.90
N GLY A 10 -4.16 -13.75 -14.83
CA GLY A 10 -3.06 -12.80 -14.67
C GLY A 10 -3.40 -11.43 -15.26
N PHE A 11 -2.52 -10.45 -15.09
CA PHE A 11 -2.72 -9.11 -15.63
C PHE A 11 -2.86 -9.09 -17.16
N LYS A 12 -2.19 -9.98 -17.86
CA LYS A 12 -2.30 -10.12 -19.34
C LYS A 12 -3.65 -10.62 -19.82
N ASP A 13 -4.45 -11.23 -18.95
CA ASP A 13 -5.72 -11.86 -19.28
C ASP A 13 -6.92 -10.95 -19.05
N VAL A 14 -6.70 -9.76 -18.50
CA VAL A 14 -7.77 -8.84 -18.12
C VAL A 14 -7.51 -7.43 -18.63
N MET A 15 -8.60 -6.68 -18.81
CA MET A 15 -8.57 -5.26 -19.15
C MET A 15 -9.52 -4.50 -18.21
N ILE A 16 -9.15 -3.26 -17.88
CA ILE A 16 -10.04 -2.38 -17.12
C ILE A 16 -11.21 -1.98 -18.04
N ARG A 17 -12.41 -2.31 -17.61
CA ARG A 17 -13.63 -1.93 -18.35
C ARG A 17 -13.93 -0.45 -18.11
N PRO A 18 -14.02 0.38 -19.16
CA PRO A 18 -14.45 1.76 -19.04
C PRO A 18 -15.85 1.86 -18.43
N LYS A 19 -16.03 2.77 -17.49
CA LYS A 19 -17.32 3.08 -16.90
C LYS A 19 -17.70 4.53 -17.16
N ARG A 20 -19.00 4.82 -17.18
CA ARG A 20 -19.49 6.18 -17.23
C ARG A 20 -19.04 6.97 -16.01
N SER A 21 -18.60 8.20 -16.23
CA SER A 21 -18.20 9.12 -15.16
C SER A 21 -18.88 10.47 -15.38
N THR A 22 -19.22 11.15 -14.29
CA THR A 22 -19.69 12.53 -14.29
C THR A 22 -18.54 13.54 -14.21
N LEU A 23 -17.32 13.05 -14.00
CA LEU A 23 -16.13 13.89 -13.92
C LEU A 23 -15.72 14.41 -15.29
N LYS A 24 -15.37 15.70 -15.35
CA LYS A 24 -14.99 16.39 -16.59
C LYS A 24 -13.46 16.46 -16.77
N SER A 25 -12.70 16.33 -15.71
CA SER A 25 -11.24 16.47 -15.71
C SER A 25 -10.58 15.51 -14.71
N ARG A 26 -9.34 15.11 -15.00
CA ARG A 26 -8.49 14.34 -14.06
C ARG A 26 -8.27 15.08 -12.75
N SER A 27 -8.24 16.40 -12.76
CA SER A 27 -8.09 17.21 -11.55
C SER A 27 -9.23 17.05 -10.54
N GLN A 28 -10.38 16.55 -10.98
CA GLN A 28 -11.53 16.26 -10.12
C GLN A 28 -11.47 14.88 -9.46
N VAL A 29 -10.48 14.06 -9.82
CA VAL A 29 -10.32 12.71 -9.26
C VAL A 29 -9.59 12.80 -7.93
N THR A 30 -10.19 12.20 -6.90
CA THR A 30 -9.56 11.99 -5.59
C THR A 30 -9.17 10.54 -5.47
N LEU A 31 -7.88 10.28 -5.27
CA LEU A 31 -7.33 8.92 -5.12
C LEU A 31 -7.38 8.44 -3.67
N GLU A 32 -7.53 9.34 -2.70
CA GLU A 32 -7.62 8.96 -1.31
C GLU A 32 -8.80 8.03 -1.04
N ARG A 33 -8.54 7.00 -0.23
CA ARG A 33 -9.53 6.05 0.27
C ARG A 33 -9.29 5.81 1.74
N GLU A 34 -10.32 5.39 2.44
CA GLU A 34 -10.28 5.05 3.84
C GLU A 34 -10.44 3.53 3.98
N PHE A 35 -9.57 2.91 4.76
CA PHE A 35 -9.58 1.48 5.03
C PHE A 35 -9.59 1.22 6.53
N ARG A 36 -10.50 0.39 6.98
CA ARG A 36 -10.51 -0.15 8.33
C ARG A 36 -9.84 -1.52 8.33
N PHE A 37 -8.81 -1.70 9.12
CA PHE A 37 -8.16 -3.00 9.26
C PHE A 37 -9.03 -3.96 10.06
N LEU A 38 -9.14 -5.20 9.55
CA LEU A 38 -10.10 -6.20 10.02
C LEU A 38 -9.96 -6.55 11.51
N HIS A 39 -8.74 -6.57 12.05
CA HIS A 39 -8.45 -7.09 13.38
C HIS A 39 -7.98 -6.03 14.39
N SER A 40 -7.76 -4.81 13.99
CA SER A 40 -7.21 -3.77 14.86
C SER A 40 -8.11 -2.56 15.06
N ASP A 41 -9.21 -2.48 14.31
CA ASP A 41 -10.09 -1.30 14.24
C ASP A 41 -9.37 0.01 13.87
N ILE A 42 -8.10 -0.07 13.48
CA ILE A 42 -7.34 1.09 13.00
C ILE A 42 -7.88 1.47 11.62
N ILE A 43 -8.12 2.77 11.45
CA ILE A 43 -8.51 3.35 10.17
C ILE A 43 -7.28 4.00 9.55
N TRP A 44 -6.94 3.58 8.33
CA TRP A 44 -5.92 4.23 7.53
C TRP A 44 -6.56 4.96 6.35
N LYS A 45 -6.16 6.20 6.15
CA LYS A 45 -6.61 7.02 5.03
C LYS A 45 -5.43 7.43 4.16
N GLY A 46 -5.49 7.12 2.88
CA GLY A 46 -4.44 7.46 1.94
C GLY A 46 -4.73 6.92 0.55
N ILE A 47 -3.72 6.99 -0.30
CA ILE A 47 -3.78 6.46 -1.66
C ILE A 47 -3.43 4.97 -1.62
N PRO A 48 -4.28 4.07 -2.12
CA PRO A 48 -4.10 2.62 -2.00
C PRO A 48 -3.03 2.07 -2.96
N ILE A 49 -1.83 2.60 -2.88
CA ILE A 49 -0.64 2.12 -3.57
C ILE A 49 0.39 1.77 -2.49
N MET A 50 0.95 0.58 -2.58
CA MET A 50 1.86 0.04 -1.59
C MET A 50 3.17 -0.38 -2.22
N ALA A 51 4.30 0.04 -1.63
CA ALA A 51 5.59 -0.54 -1.96
C ALA A 51 5.70 -1.96 -1.41
N ALA A 52 6.22 -2.87 -2.24
CA ALA A 52 6.35 -4.29 -1.89
C ALA A 52 7.38 -4.52 -0.78
N ASN A 53 7.21 -5.60 -0.01
CA ASN A 53 8.08 -6.01 1.08
C ASN A 53 9.39 -6.66 0.64
N MET A 54 9.98 -6.15 -0.44
CA MET A 54 11.26 -6.61 -0.96
C MET A 54 12.41 -5.86 -0.28
N ASP A 55 13.55 -6.52 -0.12
CA ASP A 55 14.70 -6.00 0.64
C ASP A 55 15.26 -4.67 0.13
N THR A 56 15.17 -4.39 -1.17
CA THR A 56 15.60 -3.14 -1.79
C THR A 56 14.46 -2.15 -2.07
N VAL A 57 13.23 -2.51 -1.77
CA VAL A 57 12.03 -1.70 -2.05
C VAL A 57 11.32 -1.28 -0.77
N GLY A 58 10.95 -2.23 0.08
CA GLY A 58 10.24 -1.99 1.33
C GLY A 58 11.17 -1.56 2.46
N THR A 59 11.88 -0.46 2.29
CA THR A 59 12.86 0.08 3.25
C THR A 59 12.26 1.18 4.13
N PHE A 60 12.94 1.53 5.21
CA PHE A 60 12.56 2.66 6.05
C PHE A 60 12.58 3.99 5.29
N GLU A 61 13.55 4.19 4.40
CA GLU A 61 13.63 5.37 3.54
C GLU A 61 12.42 5.45 2.61
N MET A 62 12.06 4.33 1.99
CA MET A 62 10.87 4.27 1.14
C MET A 62 9.60 4.56 1.93
N ALA A 63 9.47 4.01 3.13
CA ALA A 63 8.31 4.25 4.00
C ALA A 63 8.15 5.74 4.33
N LYS A 64 9.25 6.43 4.69
CA LYS A 64 9.24 7.88 4.93
C LYS A 64 8.83 8.67 3.69
N ALA A 65 9.45 8.37 2.55
CA ALA A 65 9.18 9.07 1.29
C ALA A 65 7.73 8.89 0.82
N LEU A 66 7.21 7.68 0.87
CA LEU A 66 5.84 7.40 0.46
C LEU A 66 4.80 7.95 1.43
N ALA A 67 5.09 7.97 2.72
CA ALA A 67 4.19 8.56 3.72
C ALA A 67 3.92 10.06 3.47
N GLU A 68 4.91 10.80 2.97
CA GLU A 68 4.75 12.21 2.58
C GLU A 68 3.68 12.40 1.49
N HIS A 69 3.45 11.39 0.68
CA HIS A 69 2.46 11.38 -0.40
C HIS A 69 1.17 10.62 -0.05
N GLY A 70 1.02 10.17 1.20
CA GLY A 70 -0.14 9.41 1.63
C GLY A 70 -0.21 7.99 1.06
N LEU A 71 0.95 7.41 0.70
CA LEU A 71 1.08 6.03 0.25
C LEU A 71 1.60 5.13 1.36
N PHE A 72 1.50 3.84 1.16
CA PHE A 72 1.83 2.82 2.14
C PHE A 72 3.08 2.02 1.74
N THR A 73 3.80 1.49 2.71
CA THR A 73 4.95 0.62 2.46
C THR A 73 4.87 -0.62 3.32
N ALA A 74 4.98 -1.79 2.69
CA ALA A 74 5.21 -3.03 3.39
C ALA A 74 6.73 -3.18 3.63
N ILE A 75 7.16 -2.95 4.86
CA ILE A 75 8.58 -3.00 5.22
C ILE A 75 9.06 -4.45 5.24
N HIS A 76 10.24 -4.70 4.65
CA HIS A 76 10.81 -6.03 4.59
C HIS A 76 11.23 -6.58 5.96
N LYS A 77 11.39 -7.90 6.05
CA LYS A 77 11.66 -8.63 7.30
C LYS A 77 13.10 -8.60 7.81
N HIS A 78 14.03 -7.99 7.07
CA HIS A 78 15.47 -8.12 7.33
C HIS A 78 16.02 -7.13 8.35
N TYR A 79 15.23 -6.14 8.78
CA TYR A 79 15.64 -5.22 9.83
C TYR A 79 15.66 -5.90 11.21
N THR A 80 16.67 -5.56 12.01
CA THR A 80 16.79 -5.98 13.40
C THR A 80 15.81 -5.22 14.30
N ILE A 81 15.54 -5.76 15.49
CA ILE A 81 14.70 -5.09 16.49
C ILE A 81 15.28 -3.71 16.86
N LYS A 82 16.61 -3.60 16.95
CA LYS A 82 17.29 -2.33 17.27
C LYS A 82 17.05 -1.27 16.21
N GLU A 83 17.17 -1.65 14.93
CA GLU A 83 16.88 -0.76 13.79
C GLU A 83 15.41 -0.30 13.80
N TRP A 84 14.47 -1.19 14.09
CA TRP A 84 13.07 -0.86 14.28
C TRP A 84 12.84 0.13 15.40
N GLN A 85 13.51 -0.06 16.55
CA GLN A 85 13.39 0.85 17.68
C GLN A 85 13.90 2.25 17.36
N GLU A 86 15.02 2.35 16.65
CA GLU A 86 15.58 3.64 16.19
C GLU A 86 14.65 4.31 15.18
N PHE A 87 14.14 3.56 14.23
CA PHE A 87 13.18 4.06 13.26
C PHE A 87 11.90 4.59 13.93
N ALA A 88 11.32 3.82 14.85
CA ALA A 88 10.09 4.20 15.55
C ALA A 88 10.24 5.48 16.40
N LYS A 89 11.41 5.71 16.99
CA LYS A 89 11.69 6.95 17.75
C LYS A 89 11.67 8.22 16.87
N ASN A 90 12.05 8.08 15.61
CA ASN A 90 12.24 9.19 14.67
C ASN A 90 11.13 9.26 13.63
N ALA A 91 10.22 8.29 13.58
CA ALA A 91 9.15 8.25 12.62
C ALA A 91 7.99 9.18 13.03
N SER A 92 7.40 9.83 12.03
CA SER A 92 6.16 10.57 12.23
C SER A 92 4.96 9.61 12.34
N GLU A 93 3.86 10.06 12.92
CA GLU A 93 2.60 9.29 12.97
C GLU A 93 2.07 8.85 11.61
N LYS A 94 2.51 9.52 10.54
CA LYS A 94 2.13 9.15 9.17
C LYS A 94 2.81 7.88 8.65
N VAL A 95 3.89 7.46 9.29
CA VAL A 95 4.72 6.34 8.85
C VAL A 95 4.42 5.06 9.64
N LEU A 96 3.92 5.18 10.85
CA LEU A 96 3.66 4.08 11.79
C LEU A 96 2.18 3.73 11.91
#